data_a0b3bb50bc391d506ebaaffc0ef49d3b
#
_entry.id   a0b3bb50bc391d506ebaaffc0ef49d3b
#
_cell.length_a   1.000
_cell.length_b   1.000
_cell.length_c   1.000
_cell.angle_alpha   90.00
_cell.angle_beta   90.00
_cell.angle_gamma   90.00
#
_symmetry.space_group_name_H-M   'P 1'
#
loop_
_entity.id
_entity.type
_entity.pdbx_description
1 polymer ?
#
loop_
_entity_poly.entity_id
_entity_poly.type
_entity_poly.pdbx_seq_one_letter_code
_entity_poly.pdbx_strand_id
1 'polypeptide(L)'
;MELFKKNKKIFFNIGLLVVFVWLLITSYSQSKRKPDNVGELLNDFSWLGGKWPKWLDLPLMKWINAGFKAINEKYGYIFEAINNFLLYILMLVKNFLIQAPWPLVILGVVVLTYFASGRKIGTTVFVGFCTFFIGFLHPVFWQKAIETTAIMLIGIFLCVIAGIPLGIAMARSVRTRNVVLPVLDLMQTIPSFCYLIPGIMLFGLGAVPAIIATFIYAVPPLVRLTDLGIRLVDKEVIEAADAFGASKKQKLLGVQLPLALPNICLLYTSPSPRDS
;
A
#
# COMPACT_ATOMS: atom_id res chain seq x y z
N MET A 1 -5.16 32.27 33.89
CA MET A 1 -6.13 31.51 33.07
C MET A 1 -5.46 30.46 32.17
N GLU A 2 -4.26 30.68 31.66
CA GLU A 2 -3.51 29.71 30.83
C GLU A 2 -2.96 28.48 31.59
N LEU A 3 -2.51 28.67 32.83
CA LEU A 3 -2.03 27.58 33.68
C LEU A 3 -3.10 26.53 34.01
N PHE A 4 -4.38 26.94 34.11
CA PHE A 4 -5.50 26.05 34.33
C PHE A 4 -5.85 25.21 33.09
N LYS A 5 -5.69 25.78 31.88
CA LYS A 5 -5.87 25.06 30.61
C LYS A 5 -4.77 24.02 30.37
N LYS A 6 -3.54 24.32 30.76
CA LYS A 6 -2.39 23.43 30.62
C LYS A 6 -2.51 22.21 31.53
N ASN A 7 -2.95 22.41 32.77
CA ASN A 7 -3.19 21.31 33.71
C ASN A 7 -4.36 20.40 33.29
N LYS A 8 -5.41 20.95 32.68
CA LYS A 8 -6.55 20.15 32.20
C LYS A 8 -6.17 19.17 31.08
N LYS A 9 -5.26 19.59 30.17
CA LYS A 9 -4.70 18.71 29.13
C LYS A 9 -3.83 17.60 29.72
N ILE A 10 -3.03 17.94 30.73
CA ILE A 10 -2.16 16.96 31.41
C ILE A 10 -3.00 15.92 32.15
N PHE A 11 -4.03 16.35 32.89
CA PHE A 11 -4.96 15.44 33.57
C PHE A 11 -5.75 14.57 32.60
N PHE A 12 -6.16 15.11 31.44
CA PHE A 12 -6.85 14.35 30.42
C PHE A 12 -5.92 13.27 29.80
N ASN A 13 -4.69 13.63 29.48
CA ASN A 13 -3.70 12.68 28.94
C ASN A 13 -3.31 11.59 29.96
N ILE A 14 -3.17 11.96 31.24
CA ILE A 14 -2.92 10.99 32.31
C ILE A 14 -4.13 10.04 32.47
N GLY A 15 -5.36 10.57 32.44
CA GLY A 15 -6.57 9.77 32.46
C GLY A 15 -6.66 8.79 31.28
N LEU A 16 -6.33 9.26 30.08
CA LEU A 16 -6.30 8.41 28.87
C LEU A 16 -5.23 7.32 28.98
N LEU A 17 -4.07 7.64 29.54
CA LEU A 17 -2.97 6.70 29.75
C LEU A 17 -3.34 5.63 30.81
N VAL A 18 -4.01 6.03 31.89
CA VAL A 18 -4.51 5.11 32.92
C VAL A 18 -5.56 4.17 32.35
N VAL A 19 -6.51 4.68 31.55
CA VAL A 19 -7.52 3.86 30.86
C VAL A 19 -6.85 2.90 29.87
N PHE A 20 -5.85 3.35 29.12
CA PHE A 20 -5.11 2.51 28.18
C PHE A 20 -4.32 1.40 28.90
N VAL A 21 -3.63 1.73 29.99
CA VAL A 21 -2.90 0.76 30.83
C VAL A 21 -3.88 -0.22 31.47
N TRP A 22 -5.05 0.24 31.95
CA TRP A 22 -6.08 -0.62 32.50
C TRP A 22 -6.65 -1.58 31.46
N LEU A 23 -6.89 -1.11 30.21
CA LEU A 23 -7.30 -1.96 29.09
C LEU A 23 -6.22 -2.98 28.72
N LEU A 24 -4.94 -2.62 28.76
CA LEU A 24 -3.83 -3.55 28.53
C LEU A 24 -3.75 -4.61 29.64
N ILE A 25 -3.91 -4.23 30.92
CA ILE A 25 -3.90 -5.15 32.06
C ILE A 25 -5.08 -6.11 31.99
N THR A 26 -6.28 -5.63 31.66
CA THR A 26 -7.47 -6.48 31.52
C THR A 26 -7.35 -7.41 30.31
N SER A 27 -6.83 -6.92 29.19
CA SER A 27 -6.53 -7.73 27.99
C SER A 27 -5.48 -8.81 28.29
N TYR A 28 -4.42 -8.47 29.03
CA TYR A 28 -3.38 -9.42 29.45
C TYR A 28 -3.89 -10.45 30.47
N SER A 29 -4.76 -10.05 31.38
CA SER A 29 -5.41 -10.95 32.35
C SER A 29 -6.33 -11.97 31.68
N GLN A 30 -7.03 -11.57 30.60
CA GLN A 30 -7.87 -12.47 29.80
C GLN A 30 -7.05 -13.38 28.86
N SER A 31 -5.87 -12.96 28.43
CA SER A 31 -4.96 -13.73 27.57
C SER A 31 -4.42 -15.00 28.26
N LYS A 32 -4.54 -15.13 29.57
CA LYS A 32 -4.19 -16.37 30.30
C LYS A 32 -5.22 -17.50 30.16
N ARG A 33 -6.43 -17.23 29.69
CA ARG A 33 -7.35 -18.27 29.23
C ARG A 33 -7.01 -18.61 27.79
N LYS A 34 -6.28 -19.69 27.55
CA LYS A 34 -6.15 -20.26 26.21
C LYS A 34 -7.54 -20.65 25.74
N PRO A 35 -8.12 -20.00 24.75
CA PRO A 35 -9.31 -20.52 24.10
C PRO A 35 -8.86 -21.66 23.20
N ASP A 36 -9.41 -22.84 23.42
CA ASP A 36 -9.10 -24.04 22.63
C ASP A 36 -9.60 -23.93 21.19
N ASN A 37 -10.44 -22.91 20.89
CA ASN A 37 -10.93 -22.62 19.53
C ASN A 37 -11.16 -21.12 19.32
N VAL A 38 -10.60 -20.58 18.25
CA VAL A 38 -10.80 -19.18 17.80
C VAL A 38 -12.30 -18.87 17.56
N GLY A 39 -13.12 -19.89 17.26
CA GLY A 39 -14.57 -19.76 17.12
C GLY A 39 -15.32 -19.45 18.42
N GLU A 40 -14.82 -19.90 19.57
CA GLU A 40 -15.41 -19.58 20.89
C GLU A 40 -15.10 -18.13 21.29
N LEU A 41 -13.94 -17.60 20.92
CA LEU A 41 -13.54 -16.22 21.21
C LEU A 41 -14.42 -15.20 20.48
N LEU A 42 -14.89 -15.53 19.30
CA LEU A 42 -15.79 -14.66 18.52
C LEU A 42 -17.26 -14.76 18.95
N ASN A 43 -17.63 -15.85 19.63
CA ASN A 43 -19.00 -16.07 20.12
C ASN A 43 -19.23 -15.61 21.58
N ASP A 44 -18.16 -15.35 22.33
CA ASP A 44 -18.29 -14.94 23.73
C ASP A 44 -18.25 -13.42 23.89
N PHE A 45 -19.31 -12.74 23.43
CA PHE A 45 -19.60 -11.36 23.79
C PHE A 45 -20.31 -11.28 25.15
N SER A 46 -19.97 -12.18 26.09
CA SER A 46 -20.60 -12.21 27.42
C SER A 46 -20.38 -10.92 28.22
N TRP A 47 -19.33 -10.14 27.90
CA TRP A 47 -19.09 -8.81 28.49
C TRP A 47 -20.10 -7.74 28.03
N LEU A 48 -20.83 -7.95 26.91
CA LEU A 48 -21.90 -7.10 26.42
C LEU A 48 -23.31 -7.57 26.87
N GLY A 49 -23.39 -8.57 27.76
CA GLY A 49 -24.64 -8.98 28.40
C GLY A 49 -25.54 -9.92 27.60
N GLY A 50 -25.04 -10.55 26.53
CA GLY A 50 -25.88 -11.48 25.81
C GLY A 50 -25.21 -12.21 24.65
N LYS A 51 -25.63 -13.45 24.44
CA LYS A 51 -25.33 -14.18 23.22
C LYS A 51 -25.93 -13.44 22.03
N TRP A 52 -25.13 -13.29 20.96
CA TRP A 52 -25.60 -12.76 19.69
C TRP A 52 -26.96 -13.39 19.29
N PRO A 53 -27.96 -12.59 18.90
CA PRO A 53 -29.26 -13.14 18.57
C PRO A 53 -29.16 -14.17 17.43
N LYS A 54 -29.67 -15.37 17.62
CA LYS A 54 -29.59 -16.45 16.63
C LYS A 54 -30.23 -16.13 15.26
N TRP A 55 -31.16 -15.16 15.22
CA TRP A 55 -31.75 -14.68 13.99
C TRP A 55 -30.82 -13.77 13.14
N LEU A 56 -29.74 -13.27 13.76
CA LEU A 56 -28.69 -12.48 13.11
C LEU A 56 -27.49 -13.37 12.70
N ASP A 57 -27.55 -14.64 12.99
CA ASP A 57 -26.53 -15.65 12.60
C ASP A 57 -26.70 -15.97 11.11
N LEU A 58 -26.37 -14.93 10.30
CA LEU A 58 -26.34 -15.08 8.84
C LEU A 58 -25.17 -16.00 8.49
N PRO A 59 -25.38 -17.05 7.70
CA PRO A 59 -24.31 -17.97 7.28
C PRO A 59 -23.39 -17.35 6.21
N LEU A 60 -23.04 -16.06 6.40
CA LEU A 60 -22.23 -15.27 5.48
C LEU A 60 -20.88 -15.95 5.21
N MET A 61 -20.24 -16.46 6.25
CA MET A 61 -18.96 -17.14 6.12
C MET A 61 -19.08 -18.42 5.25
N LYS A 62 -20.17 -19.16 5.40
CA LYS A 62 -20.43 -20.36 4.58
C LYS A 62 -20.66 -19.98 3.12
N TRP A 63 -21.43 -18.91 2.85
CA TRP A 63 -21.69 -18.43 1.50
C TRP A 63 -20.44 -17.86 0.83
N ILE A 64 -19.65 -17.07 1.58
CA ILE A 64 -18.38 -16.52 1.10
C ILE A 64 -17.43 -17.67 0.74
N ASN A 65 -17.22 -18.61 1.66
CA ASN A 65 -16.35 -19.76 1.42
C ASN A 65 -16.82 -20.64 0.25
N ALA A 66 -18.14 -20.88 0.12
CA ALA A 66 -18.70 -21.61 -1.00
C ALA A 66 -18.48 -20.86 -2.33
N GLY A 67 -18.64 -19.52 -2.32
CA GLY A 67 -18.37 -18.68 -3.49
C GLY A 67 -16.90 -18.74 -3.91
N PHE A 68 -15.95 -18.58 -2.98
CA PHE A 68 -14.53 -18.71 -3.29
C PHE A 68 -14.14 -20.10 -3.77
N LYS A 69 -14.72 -21.15 -3.19
CA LYS A 69 -14.49 -22.53 -3.62
C LYS A 69 -14.99 -22.75 -5.07
N ALA A 70 -16.20 -22.30 -5.39
CA ALA A 70 -16.75 -22.39 -6.74
C ALA A 70 -15.92 -21.60 -7.77
N ILE A 71 -15.43 -20.39 -7.39
CA ILE A 71 -14.55 -19.59 -8.25
C ILE A 71 -13.22 -20.33 -8.48
N ASN A 72 -12.65 -20.91 -7.41
CA ASN A 72 -11.38 -21.61 -7.51
C ASN A 72 -11.49 -22.92 -8.30
N GLU A 73 -12.58 -23.66 -8.16
CA GLU A 73 -12.85 -24.87 -8.98
C GLU A 73 -12.98 -24.53 -10.47
N LYS A 74 -13.60 -23.40 -10.80
CA LYS A 74 -13.84 -23.01 -12.20
C LYS A 74 -12.65 -22.30 -12.85
N TYR A 75 -11.95 -21.44 -12.10
CA TYR A 75 -10.91 -20.55 -12.61
C TYR A 75 -9.54 -20.78 -11.97
N GLY A 76 -9.38 -21.84 -11.17
CA GLY A 76 -8.16 -22.15 -10.44
C GLY A 76 -6.90 -22.15 -11.32
N TYR A 77 -7.02 -22.69 -12.55
CA TYR A 77 -5.92 -22.70 -13.51
C TYR A 77 -5.40 -21.31 -13.88
N ILE A 78 -6.28 -20.27 -13.88
CA ILE A 78 -5.88 -18.88 -14.13
C ILE A 78 -5.13 -18.34 -12.92
N PHE A 79 -5.64 -18.60 -11.71
CA PHE A 79 -4.99 -18.16 -10.48
C PHE A 79 -3.64 -18.86 -10.29
N GLU A 80 -3.52 -20.13 -10.61
CA GLU A 80 -2.25 -20.85 -10.59
C GLU A 80 -1.26 -20.29 -11.61
N ALA A 81 -1.70 -19.98 -12.83
CA ALA A 81 -0.85 -19.36 -13.84
C ALA A 81 -0.32 -17.99 -13.40
N ILE A 82 -1.19 -17.14 -12.84
CA ILE A 82 -0.80 -15.83 -12.27
C ILE A 82 0.15 -16.02 -11.10
N ASN A 83 -0.14 -16.96 -10.21
CA ASN A 83 0.68 -17.27 -9.06
C ASN A 83 2.10 -17.70 -9.49
N ASN A 84 2.20 -18.64 -10.40
CA ASN A 84 3.46 -19.14 -10.91
C ASN A 84 4.27 -18.06 -11.64
N PHE A 85 3.60 -17.21 -12.42
CA PHE A 85 4.24 -16.08 -13.10
C PHE A 85 4.79 -15.05 -12.10
N LEU A 86 4.01 -14.66 -11.10
CA LEU A 86 4.46 -13.71 -10.08
C LEU A 86 5.57 -14.29 -9.20
N LEU A 87 5.47 -15.58 -8.85
CA LEU A 87 6.54 -16.28 -8.11
C LEU A 87 7.82 -16.36 -8.93
N TYR A 88 7.74 -16.61 -10.23
CA TYR A 88 8.92 -16.64 -11.11
C TYR A 88 9.64 -15.29 -11.12
N ILE A 89 8.89 -14.19 -11.31
CA ILE A 89 9.45 -12.83 -11.27
C ILE A 89 10.03 -12.53 -9.88
N LEU A 90 9.31 -12.91 -8.81
CA LEU A 90 9.79 -12.72 -7.45
C LEU A 90 11.10 -13.44 -7.19
N MET A 91 11.21 -14.70 -7.61
CA MET A 91 12.44 -15.48 -7.46
C MET A 91 13.58 -14.87 -8.24
N LEU A 92 13.33 -14.38 -9.46
CA LEU A 92 14.34 -13.72 -10.29
C LEU A 92 14.88 -12.46 -9.59
N VAL A 93 14.01 -11.58 -9.11
CA VAL A 93 14.41 -10.33 -8.41
C VAL A 93 15.08 -10.65 -7.08
N LYS A 94 14.51 -11.57 -6.30
CA LYS A 94 15.06 -12.00 -5.00
C LYS A 94 16.45 -12.62 -5.17
N ASN A 95 16.62 -13.55 -6.10
CA ASN A 95 17.91 -14.21 -6.34
C ASN A 95 18.97 -13.22 -6.82
N PHE A 96 18.61 -12.30 -7.71
CA PHE A 96 19.49 -11.21 -8.14
C PHE A 96 19.99 -10.36 -6.96
N LEU A 97 19.09 -9.98 -6.04
CA LEU A 97 19.43 -9.18 -4.86
C LEU A 97 20.23 -9.97 -3.81
N ILE A 98 19.94 -11.27 -3.62
CA ILE A 98 20.64 -12.11 -2.64
C ILE A 98 22.04 -12.50 -3.14
N GLN A 99 22.21 -12.75 -4.45
CA GLN A 99 23.52 -13.08 -5.04
C GLN A 99 24.43 -11.86 -5.11
N ALA A 100 23.87 -10.65 -5.12
CA ALA A 100 24.67 -9.43 -5.04
C ALA A 100 25.39 -9.36 -3.69
N PRO A 101 26.68 -9.01 -3.65
CA PRO A 101 27.40 -8.77 -2.40
C PRO A 101 26.66 -7.73 -1.55
N TRP A 102 26.43 -8.03 -0.28
CA TRP A 102 25.67 -7.14 0.63
C TRP A 102 26.17 -5.69 0.66
N PRO A 103 27.50 -5.39 0.55
CA PRO A 103 27.99 -4.01 0.50
C PRO A 103 27.52 -3.29 -0.77
N LEU A 104 27.38 -4.01 -1.90
CA LEU A 104 26.92 -3.45 -3.16
C LEU A 104 25.44 -3.09 -3.10
N VAL A 105 24.63 -3.91 -2.44
CA VAL A 105 23.20 -3.61 -2.20
C VAL A 105 23.07 -2.36 -1.32
N ILE A 106 23.84 -2.25 -0.23
CA ILE A 106 23.85 -1.06 0.62
C ILE A 106 24.30 0.17 -0.17
N LEU A 107 25.36 0.04 -0.96
CA LEU A 107 25.83 1.12 -1.83
C LEU A 107 24.73 1.58 -2.79
N GLY A 108 24.02 0.64 -3.41
CA GLY A 108 22.89 0.94 -4.29
C GLY A 108 21.77 1.71 -3.58
N VAL A 109 21.39 1.29 -2.37
CA VAL A 109 20.40 1.99 -1.54
C VAL A 109 20.87 3.39 -1.17
N VAL A 110 22.13 3.55 -0.78
CA VAL A 110 22.73 4.85 -0.44
C VAL A 110 22.75 5.79 -1.64
N VAL A 111 23.18 5.30 -2.81
CA VAL A 111 23.22 6.09 -4.05
C VAL A 111 21.79 6.52 -4.46
N LEU A 112 20.84 5.58 -4.48
CA LEU A 112 19.44 5.90 -4.78
C LEU A 112 18.87 6.94 -3.81
N THR A 113 19.13 6.76 -2.51
CA THR A 113 18.66 7.72 -1.48
C THR A 113 19.31 9.08 -1.65
N TYR A 114 20.59 9.15 -1.98
CA TYR A 114 21.29 10.41 -2.23
C TYR A 114 20.65 11.22 -3.35
N PHE A 115 20.36 10.58 -4.49
CA PHE A 115 19.69 11.25 -5.60
C PHE A 115 18.22 11.55 -5.30
N ALA A 116 17.48 10.62 -4.69
CA ALA A 116 16.08 10.79 -4.36
C ALA A 116 15.83 11.87 -3.29
N SER A 117 16.75 12.05 -2.34
CA SER A 117 16.63 13.06 -1.28
C SER A 117 17.07 14.47 -1.71
N GLY A 118 17.35 14.69 -2.99
CA GLY A 118 17.86 15.98 -3.49
C GLY A 118 19.27 16.29 -2.93
N ARG A 119 20.13 15.29 -2.85
CA ARG A 119 21.54 15.36 -2.39
C ARG A 119 21.69 15.73 -0.90
N LYS A 120 20.71 15.45 -0.08
CA LYS A 120 20.77 15.67 1.38
C LYS A 120 21.60 14.57 2.04
N ILE A 121 22.83 14.89 2.45
CA ILE A 121 23.79 13.95 3.05
C ILE A 121 23.25 13.34 4.36
N GLY A 122 22.59 14.11 5.22
CA GLY A 122 22.05 13.62 6.49
C GLY A 122 21.06 12.47 6.33
N THR A 123 20.09 12.61 5.42
CA THR A 123 19.11 11.56 5.11
C THR A 123 19.80 10.32 4.52
N THR A 124 20.76 10.52 3.63
CA THR A 124 21.52 9.45 2.99
C THR A 124 22.32 8.64 4.00
N VAL A 125 23.04 9.29 4.88
CA VAL A 125 23.83 8.64 5.96
C VAL A 125 22.90 7.88 6.90
N PHE A 126 21.79 8.48 7.30
CA PHE A 126 20.81 7.82 8.18
C PHE A 126 20.24 6.55 7.56
N VAL A 127 19.79 6.58 6.29
CA VAL A 127 19.26 5.39 5.59
C VAL A 127 20.35 4.35 5.39
N GLY A 128 21.57 4.76 5.00
CA GLY A 128 22.71 3.86 4.88
C GLY A 128 23.04 3.16 6.20
N PHE A 129 23.06 3.90 7.30
CA PHE A 129 23.27 3.33 8.64
C PHE A 129 22.16 2.33 9.02
N CYS A 130 20.89 2.68 8.81
CA CYS A 130 19.77 1.77 9.09
C CYS A 130 19.86 0.49 8.27
N THR A 131 20.20 0.61 6.97
CA THR A 131 20.34 -0.56 6.09
C THR A 131 21.51 -1.45 6.51
N PHE A 132 22.65 -0.85 6.86
CA PHE A 132 23.81 -1.57 7.40
C PHE A 132 23.46 -2.28 8.71
N PHE A 133 22.74 -1.59 9.61
CA PHE A 133 22.35 -2.13 10.91
C PHE A 133 21.44 -3.36 10.79
N ILE A 134 20.52 -3.38 9.81
CA ILE A 134 19.67 -4.55 9.52
C ILE A 134 20.54 -5.77 9.17
N GLY A 135 21.56 -5.57 8.31
CA GLY A 135 22.50 -6.64 7.93
C GLY A 135 23.39 -7.10 9.09
N PHE A 136 23.78 -6.16 9.97
CA PHE A 136 24.64 -6.43 11.12
C PHE A 136 23.92 -7.24 12.22
N LEU A 137 22.62 -6.99 12.44
CA LEU A 137 21.87 -7.64 13.50
C LEU A 137 21.82 -9.17 13.34
N HIS A 138 21.40 -9.67 12.18
CA HIS A 138 21.34 -11.11 11.92
C HIS A 138 21.08 -11.39 10.43
N PRO A 139 21.67 -12.45 9.86
CA PRO A 139 21.48 -12.82 8.44
C PRO A 139 20.01 -13.03 8.03
N VAL A 140 19.16 -13.52 8.96
CA VAL A 140 17.73 -13.72 8.71
C VAL A 140 17.02 -12.37 8.44
N PHE A 141 17.37 -11.30 9.16
CA PHE A 141 16.78 -9.99 8.93
C PHE A 141 17.17 -9.43 7.56
N TRP A 142 18.41 -9.66 7.14
CA TRP A 142 18.86 -9.30 5.81
C TRP A 142 18.06 -10.01 4.71
N GLN A 143 17.90 -11.32 4.82
CA GLN A 143 17.10 -12.10 3.87
C GLN A 143 15.65 -11.63 3.80
N LYS A 144 15.04 -11.32 4.97
CA LYS A 144 13.66 -10.81 5.04
C LYS A 144 13.54 -9.40 4.48
N ALA A 145 14.52 -8.53 4.70
CA ALA A 145 14.55 -7.20 4.11
C ALA A 145 14.63 -7.26 2.57
N ILE A 146 15.47 -8.14 2.03
CA ILE A 146 15.55 -8.38 0.58
C ILE A 146 14.24 -8.94 0.03
N GLU A 147 13.62 -9.91 0.70
CA GLU A 147 12.34 -10.48 0.29
C GLU A 147 11.24 -9.41 0.25
N THR A 148 11.15 -8.58 1.29
CA THR A 148 10.22 -7.45 1.35
C THR A 148 10.50 -6.43 0.24
N THR A 149 11.77 -6.12 0.00
CA THR A 149 12.18 -5.21 -1.08
C THR A 149 11.77 -5.75 -2.45
N ALA A 150 11.97 -7.04 -2.70
CA ALA A 150 11.55 -7.69 -3.95
C ALA A 150 10.02 -7.63 -4.15
N ILE A 151 9.24 -7.92 -3.10
CA ILE A 151 7.77 -7.80 -3.13
C ILE A 151 7.35 -6.37 -3.48
N MET A 152 7.95 -5.37 -2.82
CA MET A 152 7.65 -3.96 -3.05
C MET A 152 8.02 -3.51 -4.48
N LEU A 153 9.19 -3.92 -4.99
CA LEU A 153 9.61 -3.58 -6.36
C LEU A 153 8.63 -4.12 -7.39
N ILE A 154 8.18 -5.36 -7.24
CA ILE A 154 7.20 -5.97 -8.14
C ILE A 154 5.85 -5.26 -8.01
N GLY A 155 5.41 -4.98 -6.79
CA GLY A 155 4.17 -4.25 -6.53
C GLY A 155 4.18 -2.86 -7.19
N ILE A 156 5.28 -2.09 -7.04
CA ILE A 156 5.45 -0.78 -7.68
C ILE A 156 5.45 -0.92 -9.21
N PHE A 157 6.16 -1.90 -9.75
CA PHE A 157 6.21 -2.12 -11.20
C PHE A 157 4.83 -2.40 -11.79
N LEU A 158 4.05 -3.27 -11.13
CA LEU A 158 2.67 -3.53 -11.51
C LEU A 158 1.79 -2.27 -11.41
N CYS A 159 1.98 -1.48 -10.34
CA CYS A 159 1.27 -0.21 -10.16
C CYS A 159 1.56 0.78 -11.30
N VAL A 160 2.82 0.90 -11.73
CA VAL A 160 3.21 1.79 -12.82
C VAL A 160 2.57 1.33 -14.13
N ILE A 161 2.63 0.04 -14.44
CA ILE A 161 2.06 -0.54 -15.67
C ILE A 161 0.54 -0.36 -15.74
N ALA A 162 -0.17 -0.51 -14.63
CA ALA A 162 -1.63 -0.39 -14.60
C ALA A 162 -2.09 1.04 -14.28
N GLY A 163 -1.44 1.71 -13.33
CA GLY A 163 -1.88 2.99 -12.78
C GLY A 163 -1.66 4.16 -13.73
N ILE A 164 -0.51 4.22 -14.42
CA ILE A 164 -0.24 5.32 -15.35
C ILE A 164 -1.21 5.30 -16.55
N PRO A 165 -1.41 4.17 -17.27
CA PRO A 165 -2.39 4.14 -18.36
C PRO A 165 -3.83 4.45 -17.90
N LEU A 166 -4.22 3.96 -16.73
CA LEU A 166 -5.54 4.24 -16.18
C LEU A 166 -5.70 5.72 -15.81
N GLY A 167 -4.68 6.34 -15.20
CA GLY A 167 -4.66 7.78 -14.93
C GLY A 167 -4.72 8.64 -16.18
N ILE A 168 -3.99 8.26 -17.24
CA ILE A 168 -4.07 8.91 -18.55
C ILE A 168 -5.49 8.78 -19.14
N ALA A 169 -6.10 7.60 -19.03
CA ALA A 169 -7.47 7.39 -19.50
C ALA A 169 -8.48 8.27 -18.75
N MET A 170 -8.32 8.43 -17.44
CA MET A 170 -9.12 9.33 -16.61
C MET A 170 -8.93 10.81 -17.01
N ALA A 171 -7.69 11.23 -17.24
CA ALA A 171 -7.38 12.60 -17.64
C ALA A 171 -8.03 12.97 -18.98
N ARG A 172 -8.19 12.00 -19.88
CA ARG A 172 -8.74 12.19 -21.23
C ARG A 172 -10.25 12.07 -21.32
N SER A 173 -10.90 11.38 -20.38
CA SER A 173 -12.33 11.05 -20.46
C SER A 173 -13.03 11.29 -19.13
N VAL A 174 -13.96 12.25 -19.12
CA VAL A 174 -14.81 12.54 -17.95
C VAL A 174 -15.65 11.30 -17.57
N ARG A 175 -16.12 10.53 -18.56
CA ARG A 175 -16.89 9.30 -18.28
C ARG A 175 -16.03 8.27 -17.55
N THR A 176 -14.83 8.01 -18.03
CA THR A 176 -13.87 7.10 -17.38
C THR A 176 -13.58 7.57 -15.95
N ARG A 177 -13.34 8.85 -15.77
CA ARG A 177 -13.08 9.45 -14.45
C ARG A 177 -14.23 9.22 -13.49
N ASN A 178 -15.47 9.51 -13.90
CA ASN A 178 -16.64 9.36 -13.04
C ASN A 178 -16.93 7.93 -12.62
N VAL A 179 -16.50 6.95 -13.41
CA VAL A 179 -16.63 5.52 -13.08
C VAL A 179 -15.48 5.04 -12.20
N VAL A 180 -14.25 5.47 -12.52
CA VAL A 180 -13.05 4.97 -11.85
C VAL A 180 -12.87 5.61 -10.47
N LEU A 181 -13.18 6.90 -10.29
CA LEU A 181 -12.99 7.59 -9.00
C LEU A 181 -13.70 6.88 -7.84
N PRO A 182 -14.99 6.53 -7.91
CA PRO A 182 -15.66 5.82 -6.81
C PRO A 182 -15.00 4.47 -6.48
N VAL A 183 -14.49 3.76 -7.50
CA VAL A 183 -13.78 2.50 -7.29
C VAL A 183 -12.47 2.73 -6.54
N LEU A 184 -11.70 3.76 -6.94
CA LEU A 184 -10.47 4.13 -6.24
C LEU A 184 -10.75 4.59 -4.79
N ASP A 185 -11.87 5.29 -4.56
CA ASP A 185 -12.31 5.68 -3.22
C ASP A 185 -12.59 4.45 -2.34
N LEU A 186 -13.33 3.49 -2.85
CA LEU A 186 -13.59 2.23 -2.16
C LEU A 186 -12.29 1.48 -1.85
N MET A 187 -11.36 1.41 -2.82
CA MET A 187 -10.06 0.76 -2.61
C MET A 187 -9.23 1.41 -1.51
N GLN A 188 -9.37 2.71 -1.26
CA GLN A 188 -8.64 3.42 -0.21
C GLN A 188 -9.33 3.40 1.15
N THR A 189 -10.65 3.23 1.20
CA THR A 189 -11.40 3.16 2.46
C THR A 189 -11.26 1.81 3.16
N ILE A 190 -11.04 0.74 2.41
CA ILE A 190 -10.85 -0.60 2.95
C ILE A 190 -9.40 -0.75 3.43
N PRO A 191 -9.16 -1.18 4.70
CA PRO A 191 -7.81 -1.45 5.18
C PRO A 191 -7.06 -2.43 4.30
N SER A 192 -5.78 -2.16 4.02
CA SER A 192 -4.97 -2.95 3.07
C SER A 192 -4.89 -4.44 3.39
N PHE A 193 -4.89 -4.82 4.67
CA PHE A 193 -4.88 -6.22 5.08
C PHE A 193 -6.20 -6.96 4.80
N CYS A 194 -7.32 -6.24 4.62
CA CYS A 194 -8.58 -6.88 4.20
C CYS A 194 -8.48 -7.47 2.79
N TYR A 195 -7.62 -6.94 1.93
CA TYR A 195 -7.34 -7.51 0.60
C TYR A 195 -6.48 -8.77 0.65
N LEU A 196 -5.74 -8.95 1.75
CA LEU A 196 -4.89 -10.11 1.93
C LEU A 196 -5.71 -11.39 2.11
N ILE A 197 -6.88 -11.31 2.78
CA ILE A 197 -7.74 -12.47 3.03
C ILE A 197 -8.25 -13.11 1.72
N PRO A 198 -8.92 -12.38 0.81
CA PRO A 198 -9.29 -12.91 -0.50
C PRO A 198 -8.08 -13.38 -1.32
N GLY A 199 -6.95 -12.64 -1.22
CA GLY A 199 -5.70 -13.03 -1.87
C GLY A 199 -5.22 -14.40 -1.40
N ILE A 200 -5.22 -14.68 -0.11
CA ILE A 200 -4.84 -15.99 0.44
C ILE A 200 -5.82 -17.08 0.02
N MET A 201 -7.11 -16.77 -0.03
CA MET A 201 -8.14 -17.74 -0.46
C MET A 201 -8.01 -18.16 -1.92
N LEU A 202 -7.51 -17.27 -2.80
CA LEU A 202 -7.36 -17.52 -4.23
C LEU A 202 -5.97 -18.05 -4.62
N PHE A 203 -4.91 -17.53 -3.98
CA PHE A 203 -3.50 -17.78 -4.35
C PHE A 203 -2.74 -18.61 -3.32
N GLY A 204 -3.37 -18.96 -2.19
CA GLY A 204 -2.72 -19.66 -1.09
C GLY A 204 -1.86 -18.73 -0.22
N LEU A 205 -1.23 -19.32 0.80
CA LEU A 205 -0.30 -18.60 1.70
C LEU A 205 1.02 -18.34 0.97
N GLY A 206 1.51 -17.10 1.00
CA GLY A 206 2.81 -16.76 0.41
C GLY A 206 2.99 -15.30 0.05
N ALA A 207 4.00 -15.04 -0.78
CA ALA A 207 4.35 -13.68 -1.20
C ALA A 207 3.39 -13.10 -2.25
N VAL A 208 2.72 -13.94 -3.05
CA VAL A 208 1.83 -13.48 -4.12
C VAL A 208 0.61 -12.70 -3.59
N PRO A 209 -0.12 -13.18 -2.56
CA PRO A 209 -1.14 -12.36 -1.91
C PRO A 209 -0.62 -11.01 -1.39
N ALA A 210 0.61 -10.97 -0.88
CA ALA A 210 1.21 -9.73 -0.42
C ALA A 210 1.51 -8.76 -1.58
N ILE A 211 1.99 -9.26 -2.72
CA ILE A 211 2.19 -8.46 -3.95
C ILE A 211 0.85 -7.88 -4.41
N ILE A 212 -0.19 -8.69 -4.46
CA ILE A 212 -1.53 -8.28 -4.91
C ILE A 212 -2.12 -7.24 -3.95
N ALA A 213 -2.03 -7.45 -2.64
CA ALA A 213 -2.51 -6.48 -1.65
C ALA A 213 -1.75 -5.15 -1.76
N THR A 214 -0.43 -5.20 -1.94
CA THR A 214 0.41 -4.01 -2.17
C THR A 214 -0.01 -3.27 -3.43
N PHE A 215 -0.23 -4.00 -4.52
CA PHE A 215 -0.71 -3.45 -5.79
C PHE A 215 -2.06 -2.73 -5.63
N ILE A 216 -3.06 -3.39 -5.04
CA ILE A 216 -4.40 -2.83 -4.83
C ILE A 216 -4.34 -1.55 -3.98
N TYR A 217 -3.50 -1.52 -2.95
CA TYR A 217 -3.34 -0.35 -2.09
C TYR A 217 -2.61 0.81 -2.78
N ALA A 218 -1.60 0.52 -3.61
CA ALA A 218 -0.73 1.54 -4.19
C ALA A 218 -1.26 2.13 -5.53
N VAL A 219 -2.15 1.43 -6.23
CA VAL A 219 -2.73 1.90 -7.51
C VAL A 219 -3.54 3.18 -7.36
N PRO A 220 -4.46 3.36 -6.38
CA PRO A 220 -5.32 4.52 -6.33
C PRO A 220 -4.58 5.86 -6.25
N PRO A 221 -3.59 6.07 -5.35
CA PRO A 221 -2.86 7.32 -5.31
C PRO A 221 -2.11 7.61 -6.63
N LEU A 222 -1.49 6.57 -7.24
CA LEU A 222 -0.76 6.75 -8.50
C LEU A 222 -1.69 7.16 -9.65
N VAL A 223 -2.86 6.53 -9.77
CA VAL A 223 -3.87 6.85 -10.78
C VAL A 223 -4.35 8.30 -10.63
N ARG A 224 -4.66 8.71 -9.38
CA ARG A 224 -5.12 10.08 -9.09
C ARG A 224 -4.07 11.13 -9.38
N LEU A 225 -2.82 10.88 -9.00
CA LEU A 225 -1.72 11.82 -9.27
C LEU A 225 -1.40 11.91 -10.76
N THR A 226 -1.53 10.81 -11.49
CA THR A 226 -1.39 10.82 -12.94
C THR A 226 -2.51 11.63 -13.62
N ASP A 227 -3.78 11.42 -13.22
CA ASP A 227 -4.92 12.23 -13.70
C ASP A 227 -4.72 13.70 -13.39
N LEU A 228 -4.38 14.03 -12.15
CA LEU A 228 -4.17 15.40 -11.70
C LEU A 228 -2.97 16.04 -12.39
N GLY A 229 -1.83 15.35 -12.46
CA GLY A 229 -0.61 15.86 -13.09
C GLY A 229 -0.81 16.21 -14.54
N ILE A 230 -1.54 15.40 -15.30
CA ILE A 230 -1.84 15.68 -16.71
C ILE A 230 -2.79 16.89 -16.84
N ARG A 231 -3.73 17.06 -15.94
CA ARG A 231 -4.70 18.19 -15.97
C ARG A 231 -4.09 19.51 -15.53
N LEU A 232 -3.05 19.47 -14.71
CA LEU A 232 -2.33 20.66 -14.24
C LEU A 232 -1.30 21.19 -15.25
N VAL A 233 -1.08 20.48 -16.36
CA VAL A 233 -0.21 21.00 -17.45
C VAL A 233 -0.84 22.27 -18.00
N ASP A 234 -0.02 23.32 -18.12
CA ASP A 234 -0.42 24.63 -18.58
C ASP A 234 -1.06 24.55 -19.98
N LYS A 235 -2.21 25.21 -20.11
CA LYS A 235 -2.97 25.24 -21.36
C LYS A 235 -2.20 25.93 -22.48
N GLU A 236 -1.42 26.97 -22.17
CA GLU A 236 -0.61 27.69 -23.15
C GLU A 236 0.42 26.76 -23.81
N VAL A 237 1.03 25.86 -23.04
CA VAL A 237 1.98 24.87 -23.56
C VAL A 237 1.26 23.84 -24.44
N ILE A 238 0.02 23.49 -24.12
CA ILE A 238 -0.80 22.55 -24.91
C ILE A 238 -1.20 23.22 -26.25
N GLU A 239 -1.62 24.50 -26.21
CA GLU A 239 -1.99 25.29 -27.38
C GLU A 239 -0.79 25.53 -28.28
N ALA A 240 0.39 25.80 -27.72
CA ALA A 240 1.63 25.91 -28.49
C ALA A 240 1.94 24.58 -29.21
N ALA A 241 1.81 23.44 -28.54
CA ALA A 241 2.03 22.15 -29.19
C ALA A 241 1.01 21.89 -30.33
N ASP A 242 -0.24 22.34 -30.17
CA ASP A 242 -1.27 22.24 -31.20
C ASP A 242 -0.94 23.15 -32.39
N ALA A 243 -0.43 24.38 -32.15
CA ALA A 243 0.00 25.32 -33.19
C ALA A 243 1.17 24.78 -34.05
N PHE A 244 2.05 23.97 -33.43
CA PHE A 244 3.11 23.24 -34.14
C PHE A 244 2.62 21.97 -34.85
N GLY A 245 1.32 21.66 -34.82
CA GLY A 245 0.75 20.50 -35.50
C GLY A 245 1.00 19.16 -34.80
N ALA A 246 1.27 19.17 -33.49
CA ALA A 246 1.53 17.96 -32.73
C ALA A 246 0.30 17.05 -32.70
N SER A 247 0.44 15.78 -33.06
CA SER A 247 -0.60 14.77 -32.93
C SER A 247 -0.94 14.50 -31.45
N LYS A 248 -2.14 13.96 -31.19
CA LYS A 248 -2.58 13.63 -29.83
C LYS A 248 -1.59 12.75 -29.05
N LYS A 249 -0.88 11.83 -29.73
CA LYS A 249 0.15 10.98 -29.11
C LYS A 249 1.42 11.78 -28.79
N GLN A 250 1.90 12.59 -29.72
CA GLN A 250 3.07 13.46 -29.54
C GLN A 250 2.84 14.44 -28.39
N LYS A 251 1.66 15.08 -28.36
CA LYS A 251 1.27 15.97 -27.26
C LYS A 251 1.25 15.27 -25.90
N LEU A 252 0.70 14.05 -25.83
CA LEU A 252 0.70 13.29 -24.58
C LEU A 252 2.11 12.90 -24.14
N LEU A 253 2.86 12.21 -25.00
CA LEU A 253 4.14 11.61 -24.64
C LEU A 253 5.30 12.62 -24.61
N GLY A 254 5.25 13.65 -25.49
CA GLY A 254 6.32 14.64 -25.62
C GLY A 254 6.13 15.88 -24.75
N VAL A 255 4.90 16.20 -24.34
CA VAL A 255 4.61 17.43 -23.60
C VAL A 255 3.92 17.14 -22.26
N GLN A 256 2.73 16.54 -22.30
CA GLN A 256 1.91 16.40 -21.10
C GLN A 256 2.53 15.44 -20.06
N LEU A 257 3.00 14.28 -20.49
CA LEU A 257 3.55 13.27 -19.57
C LEU A 257 4.88 13.73 -18.93
N PRO A 258 5.85 14.28 -19.67
CA PRO A 258 7.08 14.83 -19.08
C PRO A 258 6.82 15.97 -18.10
N LEU A 259 5.90 16.88 -18.40
CA LEU A 259 5.54 17.98 -17.51
C LEU A 259 4.69 17.52 -16.30
N ALA A 260 3.95 16.44 -16.44
CA ALA A 260 3.19 15.82 -15.34
C ALA A 260 4.07 14.97 -14.41
N LEU A 261 5.23 14.47 -14.89
CA LEU A 261 6.11 13.60 -14.11
C LEU A 261 6.46 14.13 -12.71
N PRO A 262 6.84 15.42 -12.53
CA PRO A 262 7.09 15.95 -11.20
C PRO A 262 5.88 15.77 -10.27
N ASN A 263 4.67 16.04 -10.74
CA ASN A 263 3.44 15.88 -9.98
C ASN A 263 3.11 14.40 -9.71
N ILE A 264 3.38 13.51 -10.66
CA ILE A 264 3.20 12.05 -10.51
C ILE A 264 4.18 11.50 -9.48
N CYS A 265 5.42 11.99 -9.48
CA CYS A 265 6.45 11.60 -8.51
C CYS A 265 6.27 12.27 -7.14
N LEU A 266 5.52 13.36 -7.05
CA LEU A 266 5.24 14.10 -5.82
C LEU A 266 4.20 13.41 -4.90
N LEU A 267 4.12 12.09 -4.92
CA LEU A 267 3.36 11.31 -3.90
C LEU A 267 3.64 11.77 -2.46
N TYR A 268 4.60 12.70 -2.24
CA TYR A 268 5.14 13.02 -0.94
C TYR A 268 5.20 14.50 -0.55
N THR A 269 4.80 15.43 -1.38
CA THR A 269 4.78 16.84 -0.97
C THR A 269 3.35 17.35 -0.94
N SER A 270 2.79 17.45 0.27
CA SER A 270 1.66 18.35 0.49
C SER A 270 2.07 19.76 0.03
N PRO A 271 1.20 20.49 -0.69
CA PRO A 271 1.49 21.88 -1.04
C PRO A 271 1.84 22.65 0.25
N SER A 272 3.03 23.24 0.25
CA SER A 272 3.41 24.14 1.33
C SER A 272 2.41 25.29 1.37
N PRO A 273 1.93 25.72 2.55
CA PRO A 273 1.06 26.90 2.67
C PRO A 273 1.70 28.21 2.20
N ARG A 274 2.90 28.16 1.63
CA ARG A 274 3.64 29.32 1.10
C ARG A 274 3.41 29.60 -0.38
N ASP A 275 2.65 28.74 -1.08
CA ASP A 275 2.43 28.86 -2.53
C ASP A 275 0.98 29.30 -2.86
N SER A 276 0.28 29.89 -1.85
CA SER A 276 -1.02 30.56 -2.00
C SER A 276 -0.90 32.07 -1.85
#